data_69b895524ab685c7180fc0c0c90139de
#
_entry.id   69b895524ab685c7180fc0c0c90139de
#
_cell.length_a   1.000
_cell.length_b   1.000
_cell.length_c   1.000
_cell.angle_alpha   90.00
_cell.angle_beta   90.00
_cell.angle_gamma   90.00
#
_symmetry.space_group_name_H-M   'P 1'
#
loop_
_entity.id
_entity.type
_entity.pdbx_description
1 polymer ?
#
loop_
_entity_poly.entity_id
_entity_poly.type
_entity_poly.pdbx_seq_one_letter_code
_entity_poly.pdbx_strand_id
1 'polypeptide(L)'
;IIDEAEAADFIAPLPISKVFGIGCKTQEGLEHIGITTIGQLAACQVEYLQSVLGNRAQEVHDLALGIDERPVESDAQRKSIGKEETFEQDITNKDEQLAMLWELSQQVGWRLRAEQKAGSTVTLKIKYNDFHTITRSETGQEPLNLDEDIFQIIKELHSKVKSRQPVRLLGVSVNKLIMEEEKAPSLFADDKRQRQTAVLDALKNRFGEDIIHKGKN
;
A
#
# COMPACT_ATOMS: atom_id res chain seq x y z
N ILE A 1 -3.51 34.02 6.09
CA ILE A 1 -3.15 33.53 7.43
C ILE A 1 -4.45 33.65 8.23
N ILE A 2 -4.83 32.64 8.94
CA ILE A 2 -6.02 32.56 9.79
C ILE A 2 -5.49 32.31 11.18
N ASP A 3 -5.97 33.09 12.16
CA ASP A 3 -5.62 32.90 13.56
C ASP A 3 -6.33 31.66 14.14
N GLU A 4 -5.69 30.98 15.08
CA GLU A 4 -6.21 29.75 15.69
C GLU A 4 -7.64 29.98 16.28
N ALA A 5 -7.91 31.12 16.84
CA ALA A 5 -9.21 31.50 17.38
C ALA A 5 -10.32 31.60 16.29
N GLU A 6 -9.95 31.86 15.06
CA GLU A 6 -10.89 32.01 13.91
C GLU A 6 -10.98 30.73 13.07
N ALA A 7 -10.14 29.73 13.33
CA ALA A 7 -10.00 28.53 12.51
C ALA A 7 -11.33 27.75 12.42
N ALA A 8 -11.99 27.51 13.54
CA ALA A 8 -13.25 26.77 13.61
C ALA A 8 -14.37 27.46 12.81
N ASP A 9 -14.53 28.76 12.93
CA ASP A 9 -15.53 29.55 12.22
C ASP A 9 -15.26 29.59 10.71
N PHE A 10 -13.97 29.65 10.33
CA PHE A 10 -13.55 29.65 8.94
C PHE A 10 -13.83 28.31 8.25
N ILE A 11 -13.58 27.19 8.92
CA ILE A 11 -13.77 25.85 8.32
C ILE A 11 -15.23 25.38 8.41
N ALA A 12 -16.02 25.86 9.35
CA ALA A 12 -17.39 25.41 9.60
C ALA A 12 -18.29 25.37 8.34
N PRO A 13 -18.30 26.36 7.42
CA PRO A 13 -19.15 26.34 6.22
C PRO A 13 -18.62 25.41 5.12
N LEU A 14 -17.40 24.88 5.25
CA LEU A 14 -16.80 24.04 4.21
C LEU A 14 -17.44 22.64 4.17
N PRO A 15 -17.46 22.00 2.98
CA PRO A 15 -17.92 20.62 2.86
C PRO A 15 -17.06 19.66 3.70
N ILE A 16 -17.69 18.62 4.26
CA ILE A 16 -16.98 17.59 5.08
C ILE A 16 -15.87 16.88 4.33
N SER A 17 -15.90 16.82 3.00
CA SER A 17 -14.82 16.28 2.17
C SER A 17 -13.48 17.03 2.30
N LYS A 18 -13.48 18.22 2.91
CA LYS A 18 -12.27 19.00 3.19
C LYS A 18 -11.59 18.60 4.52
N VAL A 19 -12.23 17.82 5.35
CA VAL A 19 -11.61 17.29 6.57
C VAL A 19 -10.61 16.20 6.18
N PHE A 20 -9.39 16.32 6.71
CA PHE A 20 -8.35 15.31 6.47
C PHE A 20 -8.81 13.91 6.90
N GLY A 21 -8.63 12.95 6.00
CA GLY A 21 -8.99 11.55 6.24
C GLY A 21 -10.46 11.20 6.01
N ILE A 22 -11.30 12.12 5.55
CA ILE A 22 -12.62 11.81 5.03
C ILE A 22 -12.53 11.51 3.53
N GLY A 23 -12.61 10.23 3.16
CA GLY A 23 -12.71 9.77 1.78
C GLY A 23 -14.17 9.67 1.32
N CYS A 24 -14.39 9.39 0.02
CA CYS A 24 -15.73 9.35 -0.59
C CYS A 24 -16.73 8.47 0.18
N LYS A 25 -16.33 7.26 0.60
CA LYS A 25 -17.22 6.36 1.37
C LYS A 25 -17.62 6.90 2.73
N THR A 26 -16.68 7.55 3.42
CA THR A 26 -16.95 8.17 4.73
C THR A 26 -17.84 9.40 4.55
N GLN A 27 -17.60 10.19 3.50
CA GLN A 27 -18.43 11.31 3.13
C GLN A 27 -19.86 10.85 2.85
N GLU A 28 -20.05 9.86 1.99
CA GLU A 28 -21.38 9.26 1.71
C GLU A 28 -22.10 8.82 3.00
N GLY A 29 -21.38 8.16 3.90
CA GLY A 29 -21.92 7.73 5.19
C GLY A 29 -22.38 8.89 6.08
N LEU A 30 -21.60 9.97 6.15
CA LEU A 30 -21.95 11.18 6.90
C LEU A 30 -23.13 11.93 6.27
N GLU A 31 -23.16 12.04 4.95
CA GLU A 31 -24.26 12.67 4.20
C GLU A 31 -25.59 11.91 4.40
N HIS A 32 -25.56 10.57 4.48
CA HIS A 32 -26.75 9.77 4.79
C HIS A 32 -27.37 10.07 6.16
N ILE A 33 -26.57 10.50 7.12
CA ILE A 33 -27.04 10.92 8.44
C ILE A 33 -27.23 12.45 8.54
N GLY A 34 -27.22 13.15 7.40
CA GLY A 34 -27.54 14.58 7.29
C GLY A 34 -26.38 15.52 7.58
N ILE A 35 -25.14 15.02 7.65
CA ILE A 35 -23.93 15.84 7.89
C ILE A 35 -23.24 16.10 6.56
N THR A 36 -23.26 17.35 6.09
CA THR A 36 -22.67 17.77 4.80
C THR A 36 -21.58 18.81 4.96
N THR A 37 -21.53 19.53 6.10
CA THR A 37 -20.55 20.57 6.40
C THR A 37 -19.73 20.23 7.64
N ILE A 38 -18.56 20.87 7.75
CA ILE A 38 -17.67 20.72 8.91
C ILE A 38 -18.35 21.24 10.18
N GLY A 39 -19.07 22.35 10.10
CA GLY A 39 -19.82 22.88 11.26
C GLY A 39 -20.92 21.97 11.77
N GLN A 40 -21.63 21.25 10.86
CA GLN A 40 -22.58 20.23 11.27
C GLN A 40 -21.88 19.04 11.95
N LEU A 41 -20.71 18.65 11.47
CA LEU A 41 -19.90 17.61 12.08
C LEU A 41 -19.42 18.00 13.48
N ALA A 42 -18.92 19.23 13.65
CA ALA A 42 -18.49 19.81 14.92
C ALA A 42 -19.63 19.96 15.96
N ALA A 43 -20.86 20.15 15.49
CA ALA A 43 -22.05 20.27 16.36
C ALA A 43 -22.63 18.92 16.81
N CYS A 44 -22.17 17.81 16.23
CA CYS A 44 -22.65 16.48 16.58
C CYS A 44 -21.99 15.92 17.83
N GLN A 45 -22.72 15.06 18.54
CA GLN A 45 -22.12 14.26 19.61
C GLN A 45 -21.26 13.15 19.02
N VAL A 46 -20.10 12.90 19.64
CA VAL A 46 -19.12 11.90 19.16
C VAL A 46 -19.73 10.50 19.08
N GLU A 47 -20.59 10.14 20.03
CA GLU A 47 -21.29 8.87 20.10
C GLU A 47 -22.17 8.63 18.85
N TYR A 48 -22.79 9.69 18.33
CA TYR A 48 -23.58 9.60 17.10
C TYR A 48 -22.70 9.35 15.87
N LEU A 49 -21.54 9.97 15.83
CA LEU A 49 -20.56 9.81 14.75
C LEU A 49 -19.91 8.43 14.72
N GLN A 50 -19.89 7.70 15.85
CA GLN A 50 -19.28 6.36 15.93
C GLN A 50 -19.93 5.35 14.98
N SER A 51 -21.21 5.51 14.65
CA SER A 51 -21.90 4.62 13.71
C SER A 51 -21.29 4.65 12.29
N VAL A 52 -20.71 5.77 11.87
CA VAL A 52 -20.10 5.97 10.55
C VAL A 52 -18.56 5.96 10.62
N LEU A 53 -17.99 6.59 11.65
CA LEU A 53 -16.54 6.81 11.78
C LEU A 53 -15.84 5.77 12.64
N GLY A 54 -16.59 4.96 13.41
CA GLY A 54 -16.02 3.98 14.33
C GLY A 54 -15.07 4.63 15.34
N ASN A 55 -13.90 4.03 15.53
CA ASN A 55 -12.90 4.51 16.49
C ASN A 55 -12.30 5.88 16.12
N ARG A 56 -12.54 6.37 14.89
CA ARG A 56 -12.05 7.67 14.44
C ARG A 56 -12.99 8.82 14.74
N ALA A 57 -14.15 8.56 15.37
CA ALA A 57 -15.16 9.57 15.62
C ALA A 57 -14.63 10.78 16.41
N GLN A 58 -13.88 10.53 17.48
CA GLN A 58 -13.26 11.60 18.29
C GLN A 58 -12.24 12.42 17.47
N GLU A 59 -11.30 11.73 16.80
CA GLU A 59 -10.28 12.40 15.98
C GLU A 59 -10.90 13.32 14.91
N VAL A 60 -11.89 12.82 14.19
CA VAL A 60 -12.54 13.56 13.10
C VAL A 60 -13.38 14.71 13.64
N HIS A 61 -14.02 14.53 14.81
CA HIS A 61 -14.76 15.60 15.50
C HIS A 61 -13.82 16.72 15.94
N ASP A 62 -12.66 16.41 16.53
CA ASP A 62 -11.67 17.39 16.97
C ASP A 62 -11.12 18.18 15.78
N LEU A 63 -10.83 17.51 14.66
CA LEU A 63 -10.44 18.18 13.42
C LEU A 63 -11.53 19.14 12.90
N ALA A 64 -12.81 18.83 13.09
CA ALA A 64 -13.91 19.71 12.72
C ALA A 64 -14.01 20.94 13.62
N LEU A 65 -13.49 20.88 14.83
CA LEU A 65 -13.34 22.01 15.76
C LEU A 65 -12.05 22.81 15.52
N GLY A 66 -11.22 22.41 14.54
CA GLY A 66 -9.91 23.01 14.28
C GLY A 66 -8.81 22.53 15.24
N ILE A 67 -9.07 21.47 16.01
CA ILE A 67 -8.13 20.90 16.99
C ILE A 67 -7.39 19.74 16.34
N ASP A 68 -6.06 19.84 16.27
CA ASP A 68 -5.17 18.75 15.83
C ASP A 68 -3.96 18.66 16.75
N GLU A 69 -4.05 17.81 17.76
CA GLU A 69 -2.97 17.59 18.74
C GLU A 69 -2.03 16.45 18.35
N ARG A 70 -2.17 15.90 17.14
CA ARG A 70 -1.34 14.78 16.70
C ARG A 70 0.12 15.20 16.58
N PRO A 71 1.06 14.47 17.20
CA PRO A 71 2.48 14.73 17.02
C PRO A 71 2.90 14.45 15.57
N VAL A 72 3.94 15.13 15.11
CA VAL A 72 4.60 14.78 13.85
C VAL A 72 5.45 13.53 14.10
N GLU A 73 4.98 12.38 13.62
CA GLU A 73 5.71 11.12 13.71
C GLU A 73 6.66 10.98 12.52
N SER A 74 7.98 11.03 12.78
CA SER A 74 9.03 10.83 11.77
C SER A 74 9.27 9.36 11.46
N ASP A 75 8.97 8.45 12.39
CA ASP A 75 9.36 7.03 12.35
C ASP A 75 8.18 6.05 12.35
N ALA A 76 7.11 6.37 11.61
CA ALA A 76 6.02 5.42 11.42
C ALA A 76 6.55 4.14 10.75
N GLN A 77 6.53 3.02 11.47
CA GLN A 77 6.96 1.73 10.94
C GLN A 77 6.16 1.39 9.67
N ARG A 78 6.86 1.15 8.58
CA ARG A 78 6.23 0.74 7.31
C ARG A 78 5.51 -0.59 7.51
N LYS A 79 4.23 -0.62 7.16
CA LYS A 79 3.39 -1.83 7.22
C LYS A 79 3.48 -2.69 5.97
N SER A 80 3.97 -2.12 4.88
CA SER A 80 4.13 -2.78 3.58
C SER A 80 5.26 -2.16 2.78
N ILE A 81 5.87 -2.96 1.90
CA ILE A 81 6.80 -2.53 0.86
C ILE A 81 6.23 -2.97 -0.48
N GLY A 82 6.11 -2.04 -1.41
CA GLY A 82 5.54 -2.32 -2.73
C GLY A 82 6.09 -1.42 -3.82
N LYS A 83 5.86 -1.84 -5.05
CA LYS A 83 6.12 -1.09 -6.27
C LYS A 83 4.96 -1.27 -7.24
N GLU A 84 4.57 -0.17 -7.87
CA GLU A 84 3.54 -0.13 -8.91
C GLU A 84 4.10 0.57 -10.14
N GLU A 85 3.68 0.13 -11.32
CA GLU A 85 4.04 0.74 -12.59
C GLU A 85 2.78 1.02 -13.40
N THR A 86 2.65 2.28 -13.86
CA THR A 86 1.57 2.69 -14.77
C THR A 86 2.13 2.79 -16.18
N PHE A 87 1.52 2.08 -17.11
CA PHE A 87 2.01 2.00 -18.48
C PHE A 87 1.53 3.17 -19.31
N GLU A 88 2.38 3.66 -20.23
CA GLU A 88 1.99 4.65 -21.23
C GLU A 88 0.97 4.08 -22.23
N GLN A 89 1.13 2.81 -22.58
CA GLN A 89 0.20 2.03 -23.40
C GLN A 89 -0.27 0.79 -22.61
N ASP A 90 -1.59 0.59 -22.56
CA ASP A 90 -2.20 -0.51 -21.83
C ASP A 90 -1.76 -1.88 -22.37
N ILE A 91 -1.36 -2.79 -21.49
CA ILE A 91 -0.83 -4.11 -21.84
C ILE A 91 -1.94 -5.16 -21.87
N THR A 92 -2.10 -5.84 -23.03
CA THR A 92 -3.03 -6.97 -23.19
C THR A 92 -2.33 -8.32 -23.15
N ASN A 93 -1.06 -8.38 -23.55
CA ASN A 93 -0.27 -9.61 -23.60
C ASN A 93 0.09 -10.10 -22.19
N LYS A 94 -0.30 -11.32 -21.85
CA LYS A 94 -0.03 -11.90 -20.52
C LYS A 94 1.45 -12.16 -20.25
N ASP A 95 2.22 -12.50 -21.26
CA ASP A 95 3.66 -12.74 -21.08
C ASP A 95 4.40 -11.44 -20.79
N GLU A 96 3.97 -10.34 -21.41
CA GLU A 96 4.47 -9.00 -21.11
C GLU A 96 4.09 -8.55 -19.69
N GLN A 97 2.82 -8.81 -19.27
CA GLN A 97 2.40 -8.57 -17.90
C GLN A 97 3.25 -9.37 -16.90
N LEU A 98 3.53 -10.65 -17.18
CA LEU A 98 4.37 -11.49 -16.32
C LEU A 98 5.83 -11.02 -16.29
N ALA A 99 6.37 -10.52 -17.41
CA ALA A 99 7.71 -9.93 -17.44
C ALA A 99 7.79 -8.71 -16.53
N MET A 100 6.81 -7.81 -16.61
CA MET A 100 6.74 -6.64 -15.73
C MET A 100 6.56 -7.03 -14.26
N LEU A 101 5.69 -7.99 -13.96
CA LEU A 101 5.52 -8.49 -12.59
C LEU A 101 6.78 -9.11 -12.02
N TRP A 102 7.62 -9.73 -12.85
CA TRP A 102 8.93 -10.22 -12.45
C TRP A 102 9.87 -9.06 -12.07
N GLU A 103 9.92 -7.99 -12.87
CA GLU A 103 10.71 -6.80 -12.57
C GLU A 103 10.26 -6.13 -11.27
N LEU A 104 8.95 -5.96 -11.08
CA LEU A 104 8.39 -5.41 -9.84
C LEU A 104 8.72 -6.28 -8.62
N SER A 105 8.69 -7.61 -8.78
CA SER A 105 9.04 -8.55 -7.70
C SER A 105 10.51 -8.42 -7.30
N GLN A 106 11.42 -8.24 -8.26
CA GLN A 106 12.84 -7.99 -7.98
C GLN A 106 13.04 -6.68 -7.19
N GLN A 107 12.37 -5.60 -7.59
CA GLN A 107 12.47 -4.32 -6.90
C GLN A 107 11.93 -4.40 -5.47
N VAL A 108 10.80 -5.10 -5.26
CA VAL A 108 10.21 -5.29 -3.93
C VAL A 108 11.11 -6.16 -3.05
N GLY A 109 11.62 -7.29 -3.57
CA GLY A 109 12.52 -8.17 -2.85
C GLY A 109 13.81 -7.45 -2.43
N TRP A 110 14.43 -6.71 -3.35
CA TRP A 110 15.61 -5.90 -3.04
C TRP A 110 15.35 -4.88 -1.92
N ARG A 111 14.23 -4.14 -1.97
CA ARG A 111 13.86 -3.18 -0.92
C ARG A 111 13.62 -3.83 0.44
N LEU A 112 12.96 -5.00 0.46
CA LEU A 112 12.78 -5.77 1.69
C LEU A 112 14.12 -6.10 2.33
N ARG A 113 15.07 -6.63 1.56
CA ARG A 113 16.41 -6.99 2.05
C ARG A 113 17.26 -5.77 2.43
N ALA A 114 17.17 -4.68 1.67
CA ALA A 114 17.84 -3.42 1.99
C ALA A 114 17.35 -2.83 3.35
N GLU A 115 16.07 -3.02 3.69
CA GLU A 115 15.49 -2.63 4.98
C GLU A 115 15.57 -3.75 6.04
N GLN A 116 16.27 -4.87 5.76
CA GLN A 116 16.36 -6.03 6.66
C GLN A 116 14.99 -6.55 7.10
N LYS A 117 14.04 -6.60 6.17
CA LYS A 117 12.66 -7.01 6.42
C LYS A 117 12.27 -8.23 5.59
N ALA A 118 11.31 -8.98 6.10
CA ALA A 118 10.58 -10.00 5.39
C ALA A 118 9.08 -9.82 5.66
N GLY A 119 8.22 -10.37 4.82
CA GLY A 119 6.78 -10.27 5.04
C GLY A 119 6.04 -11.52 4.60
N SER A 120 4.87 -11.76 5.17
CA SER A 120 4.13 -13.01 4.97
C SER A 120 2.94 -12.90 4.00
N THR A 121 2.55 -11.69 3.60
CA THR A 121 1.42 -11.49 2.68
C THR A 121 1.88 -10.82 1.40
N VAL A 122 1.76 -11.52 0.28
CA VAL A 122 2.05 -10.98 -1.06
C VAL A 122 0.76 -10.55 -1.72
N THR A 123 0.74 -9.35 -2.31
CA THR A 123 -0.44 -8.77 -2.95
C THR A 123 -0.11 -8.36 -4.38
N LEU A 124 -0.93 -8.84 -5.31
CA LEU A 124 -1.01 -8.39 -6.70
C LEU A 124 -2.09 -7.32 -6.82
N LYS A 125 -1.77 -6.20 -7.45
CA LYS A 125 -2.70 -5.15 -7.84
C LYS A 125 -2.74 -5.03 -9.36
N ILE A 126 -3.94 -4.98 -9.93
CA ILE A 126 -4.15 -4.76 -11.35
C ILE A 126 -5.18 -3.64 -11.49
N LYS A 127 -4.83 -2.63 -12.28
CA LYS A 127 -5.77 -1.58 -12.70
C LYS A 127 -5.97 -1.67 -14.20
N TYR A 128 -7.21 -1.77 -14.63
CA TYR A 128 -7.58 -1.85 -16.04
C TYR A 128 -7.72 -0.47 -16.70
N ASN A 129 -7.90 -0.45 -18.01
CA ASN A 129 -8.06 0.76 -18.81
C ASN A 129 -9.30 1.59 -18.45
N ASP A 130 -10.34 0.94 -17.92
CA ASP A 130 -11.56 1.58 -17.37
C ASP A 130 -11.39 2.12 -15.95
N PHE A 131 -10.16 2.11 -15.42
CA PHE A 131 -9.79 2.49 -14.06
C PHE A 131 -10.31 1.57 -12.95
N HIS A 132 -11.03 0.50 -13.29
CA HIS A 132 -11.38 -0.53 -12.31
C HIS A 132 -10.11 -1.21 -11.77
N THR A 133 -10.03 -1.33 -10.45
CA THR A 133 -8.86 -1.91 -9.76
C THR A 133 -9.27 -3.19 -9.05
N ILE A 134 -8.49 -4.23 -9.22
CA ILE A 134 -8.59 -5.46 -8.44
C ILE A 134 -7.30 -5.69 -7.65
N THR A 135 -7.46 -6.29 -6.48
CA THR A 135 -6.34 -6.81 -5.68
C THR A 135 -6.56 -8.28 -5.38
N ARG A 136 -5.46 -9.04 -5.32
CA ARG A 136 -5.44 -10.44 -4.90
C ARG A 136 -4.26 -10.63 -3.98
N SER A 137 -4.49 -11.28 -2.85
CA SER A 137 -3.44 -11.48 -1.85
C SER A 137 -3.36 -12.94 -1.44
N GLU A 138 -2.16 -13.39 -1.11
CA GLU A 138 -1.91 -14.68 -0.51
C GLU A 138 -1.00 -14.51 0.72
N THR A 139 -1.37 -15.16 1.82
CA THR A 139 -0.59 -15.13 3.05
C THR A 139 0.03 -16.49 3.28
N GLY A 140 1.37 -16.54 3.24
CA GLY A 140 2.16 -17.73 3.55
C GLY A 140 2.36 -17.91 5.06
N GLN A 141 2.83 -19.09 5.44
CA GLN A 141 3.17 -19.41 6.84
C GLN A 141 4.53 -18.79 7.23
N GLU A 142 5.48 -18.75 6.30
CA GLU A 142 6.81 -18.22 6.51
C GLU A 142 6.95 -16.84 5.83
N PRO A 143 7.57 -15.86 6.51
CA PRO A 143 7.92 -14.57 5.90
C PRO A 143 8.97 -14.75 4.82
N LEU A 144 8.84 -14.03 3.69
CA LEU A 144 9.71 -14.12 2.53
C LEU A 144 10.25 -12.75 2.12
N ASN A 145 11.42 -12.73 1.46
CA ASN A 145 12.06 -11.55 0.90
C ASN A 145 12.88 -11.83 -0.38
N LEU A 146 12.84 -13.08 -0.88
CA LEU A 146 13.48 -13.44 -2.14
C LEU A 146 12.57 -13.14 -3.33
N ASP A 147 13.15 -12.62 -4.39
CA ASP A 147 12.45 -12.18 -5.61
C ASP A 147 11.63 -13.31 -6.23
N GLU A 148 12.24 -14.50 -6.32
CA GLU A 148 11.64 -15.67 -6.94
C GLU A 148 10.42 -16.17 -6.16
N ASP A 149 10.48 -16.13 -4.83
CA ASP A 149 9.38 -16.58 -3.96
C ASP A 149 8.19 -15.61 -4.05
N ILE A 150 8.49 -14.29 -4.07
CA ILE A 150 7.48 -13.26 -4.31
C ILE A 150 6.84 -13.47 -5.69
N PHE A 151 7.66 -13.63 -6.73
CA PHE A 151 7.18 -13.79 -8.09
C PHE A 151 6.36 -15.05 -8.29
N GLN A 152 6.73 -16.16 -7.66
CA GLN A 152 5.97 -17.41 -7.76
C GLN A 152 4.53 -17.22 -7.26
N ILE A 153 4.36 -16.57 -6.11
CA ILE A 153 3.03 -16.25 -5.57
C ILE A 153 2.29 -15.29 -6.50
N ILE A 154 2.96 -14.24 -6.99
CA ILE A 154 2.37 -13.27 -7.93
C ILE A 154 1.89 -13.96 -9.22
N LYS A 155 2.67 -14.89 -9.77
CA LYS A 155 2.32 -15.67 -10.96
C LYS A 155 1.07 -16.52 -10.74
N GLU A 156 0.95 -17.14 -9.57
CA GLU A 156 -0.24 -17.91 -9.20
C GLU A 156 -1.48 -17.01 -9.03
N LEU A 157 -1.33 -15.85 -8.36
CA LEU A 157 -2.40 -14.87 -8.22
C LEU A 157 -2.85 -14.32 -9.57
N HIS A 158 -1.88 -14.00 -10.46
CA HIS A 158 -2.16 -13.54 -11.82
C HIS A 158 -2.89 -14.59 -12.66
N SER A 159 -2.53 -15.87 -12.55
CA SER A 159 -3.18 -16.97 -13.28
C SER A 159 -4.67 -17.12 -12.96
N LYS A 160 -5.06 -16.75 -11.73
CA LYS A 160 -6.46 -16.78 -11.25
C LYS A 160 -7.30 -15.60 -11.79
N VAL A 161 -6.66 -14.62 -12.44
CA VAL A 161 -7.34 -13.45 -13.03
C VAL A 161 -7.90 -13.83 -14.41
N LYS A 162 -9.23 -13.85 -14.50
CA LYS A 162 -9.94 -14.26 -15.73
C LYS A 162 -10.17 -13.12 -16.73
N SER A 163 -10.01 -11.87 -16.32
CA SER A 163 -10.22 -10.70 -17.19
C SER A 163 -9.23 -10.69 -18.36
N ARG A 164 -9.71 -10.25 -19.52
CA ARG A 164 -8.91 -9.99 -20.73
C ARG A 164 -8.83 -8.51 -21.07
N GLN A 165 -9.31 -7.64 -20.18
CA GLN A 165 -9.24 -6.20 -20.36
C GLN A 165 -7.78 -5.74 -20.42
N PRO A 166 -7.47 -4.69 -21.21
CA PRO A 166 -6.16 -4.07 -21.20
C PRO A 166 -5.78 -3.57 -19.80
N VAL A 167 -4.54 -3.82 -19.41
CA VAL A 167 -4.01 -3.48 -18.09
C VAL A 167 -3.25 -2.17 -18.16
N ARG A 168 -3.69 -1.19 -17.39
CA ARG A 168 -3.09 0.15 -17.27
C ARG A 168 -2.00 0.22 -16.20
N LEU A 169 -2.13 -0.56 -15.10
CA LEU A 169 -1.17 -0.57 -14.01
C LEU A 169 -1.06 -1.98 -13.43
N LEU A 170 0.17 -2.34 -13.12
CA LEU A 170 0.51 -3.51 -12.31
C LEU A 170 1.23 -3.08 -11.05
N GLY A 171 0.97 -3.81 -9.95
CA GLY A 171 1.62 -3.57 -8.67
C GLY A 171 1.87 -4.86 -7.92
N VAL A 172 2.99 -4.89 -7.22
CA VAL A 172 3.40 -5.95 -6.30
C VAL A 172 3.67 -5.32 -4.94
N SER A 173 3.14 -5.90 -3.88
CA SER A 173 3.47 -5.48 -2.51
C SER A 173 3.56 -6.65 -1.57
N VAL A 174 4.39 -6.49 -0.55
CA VAL A 174 4.56 -7.43 0.56
C VAL A 174 4.16 -6.73 1.85
N ASN A 175 3.29 -7.36 2.62
CA ASN A 175 2.67 -6.83 3.83
C ASN A 175 2.96 -7.76 5.02
N LYS A 176 2.52 -7.36 6.23
CA LYS A 176 2.84 -8.03 7.49
C LYS A 176 4.33 -8.20 7.64
N LEU A 177 5.02 -7.07 7.59
CA LEU A 177 6.47 -7.01 7.68
C LEU A 177 6.95 -7.33 9.09
N ILE A 178 8.04 -8.09 9.16
CA ILE A 178 8.84 -8.35 10.36
C ILE A 178 10.31 -8.03 10.05
N MET A 179 11.12 -7.86 11.08
CA MET A 179 12.58 -7.79 10.90
C MET A 179 13.11 -9.17 10.50
N GLU A 180 14.13 -9.20 9.65
CA GLU A 180 14.70 -10.46 9.15
C GLU A 180 15.29 -11.32 10.29
N GLU A 181 15.79 -10.68 11.34
CA GLU A 181 16.28 -11.34 12.55
C GLU A 181 15.19 -12.12 13.32
N GLU A 182 13.93 -11.72 13.17
CA GLU A 182 12.77 -12.39 13.79
C GLU A 182 12.32 -13.62 12.99
N LYS A 183 12.88 -13.82 11.79
CA LYS A 183 12.54 -14.95 10.94
C LYS A 183 13.10 -16.24 11.56
N ALA A 184 12.22 -17.20 11.83
CA ALA A 184 12.65 -18.51 12.26
C ALA A 184 13.61 -19.13 11.23
N PRO A 185 14.72 -19.76 11.64
CA PRO A 185 15.63 -20.42 10.71
C PRO A 185 14.88 -21.52 9.95
N SER A 186 14.82 -21.40 8.62
CA SER A 186 14.20 -22.43 7.78
C SER A 186 15.15 -23.60 7.62
N LEU A 187 14.67 -24.81 7.93
CA LEU A 187 15.42 -26.07 7.73
C LEU A 187 15.67 -26.36 6.24
N PHE A 188 14.96 -25.68 5.34
CA PHE A 188 15.03 -25.83 3.88
C PHE A 188 15.56 -24.58 3.21
N ALA A 189 16.30 -23.73 3.92
CA ALA A 189 16.87 -22.52 3.34
C ALA A 189 17.83 -22.90 2.18
N ASP A 190 17.55 -22.36 0.99
CA ASP A 190 18.44 -22.51 -0.14
C ASP A 190 19.58 -21.50 -0.04
N ASP A 191 20.65 -21.89 0.69
CA ASP A 191 21.85 -21.09 0.91
C ASP A 191 22.46 -20.56 -0.40
N LYS A 192 22.31 -21.31 -1.50
CA LYS A 192 22.85 -20.91 -2.81
C LYS A 192 22.06 -19.72 -3.38
N ARG A 193 20.73 -19.77 -3.32
CA ARG A 193 19.87 -18.65 -3.79
C ARG A 193 20.10 -17.40 -2.95
N GLN A 194 20.20 -17.55 -1.63
CA GLN A 194 20.47 -16.43 -0.73
C GLN A 194 21.82 -15.78 -1.02
N ARG A 195 22.89 -16.56 -1.20
CA ARG A 195 24.24 -16.05 -1.56
C ARG A 195 24.24 -15.35 -2.91
N GLN A 196 23.59 -15.92 -3.92
CA GLN A 196 23.48 -15.28 -5.23
C GLN A 196 22.75 -13.93 -5.14
N THR A 197 21.65 -13.89 -4.41
CA THR A 197 20.87 -12.66 -4.21
C THR A 197 21.69 -11.61 -3.46
N ALA A 198 22.44 -12.00 -2.40
CA ALA A 198 23.29 -11.07 -1.66
C ALA A 198 24.40 -10.44 -2.54
N VAL A 199 24.99 -11.22 -3.45
CA VAL A 199 25.99 -10.69 -4.41
C VAL A 199 25.34 -9.69 -5.37
N LEU A 200 24.16 -10.00 -5.90
CA LEU A 200 23.43 -9.09 -6.78
C LEU A 200 23.02 -7.80 -6.06
N ASP A 201 22.54 -7.92 -4.82
CA ASP A 201 22.19 -6.76 -4.00
C ASP A 201 23.41 -5.87 -3.72
N ALA A 202 24.58 -6.47 -3.42
CA ALA A 202 25.82 -5.73 -3.23
C ALA A 202 26.22 -4.96 -4.49
N LEU A 203 26.04 -5.54 -5.68
CA LEU A 203 26.31 -4.87 -6.96
C LEU A 203 25.31 -3.73 -7.21
N LYS A 204 24.00 -3.94 -6.97
CA LYS A 204 22.98 -2.91 -7.10
C LYS A 204 23.22 -1.75 -6.14
N ASN A 205 23.57 -2.02 -4.89
CA ASN A 205 23.88 -1.00 -3.88
C ASN A 205 25.10 -0.15 -4.27
N ARG A 206 26.09 -0.74 -4.96
CA ARG A 206 27.30 -0.05 -5.36
C ARG A 206 27.17 0.71 -6.67
N PHE A 207 26.41 0.22 -7.63
CA PHE A 207 26.39 0.71 -9.01
C PHE A 207 25.01 1.20 -9.48
N GLY A 208 23.98 1.10 -8.65
CA GLY A 208 22.58 1.46 -8.96
C GLY A 208 21.69 0.27 -9.28
N GLU A 209 20.37 0.49 -9.15
CA GLU A 209 19.34 -0.56 -9.30
C GLU A 209 19.35 -1.20 -10.70
N ASP A 210 19.67 -0.43 -11.73
CA ASP A 210 19.54 -0.82 -13.14
C ASP A 210 20.77 -1.53 -13.71
N ILE A 211 21.84 -1.71 -12.91
CA ILE A 211 23.11 -2.26 -13.42
C ILE A 211 23.00 -3.74 -13.80
N ILE A 212 22.16 -4.49 -13.10
CA ILE A 212 21.98 -5.93 -13.32
C ILE A 212 20.52 -6.31 -13.09
N HIS A 213 19.95 -7.01 -14.06
CA HIS A 213 18.64 -7.65 -13.95
C HIS A 213 18.79 -9.18 -14.05
N LYS A 214 18.06 -9.91 -13.19
CA LYS A 214 17.94 -11.35 -13.38
C LYS A 214 17.10 -11.62 -14.62
N GLY A 215 17.62 -12.39 -15.56
CA GLY A 215 16.85 -12.86 -16.71
C GLY A 215 15.67 -13.74 -16.28
N LYS A 216 14.65 -13.78 -17.12
CA LYS A 216 13.52 -14.69 -16.96
C LYS A 216 13.99 -16.10 -17.36
N ASN A 217 13.96 -17.08 -16.44
CA ASN A 217 14.10 -18.51 -16.76
C ASN A 217 12.78 -19.08 -17.24
#